data_c7fa77bb04c6ed20e4303f3781b2cbbc
#
_entry.id   c7fa77bb04c6ed20e4303f3781b2cbbc
#
_cell.length_a   1.000
_cell.length_b   1.000
_cell.length_c   1.000
_cell.angle_alpha   90.00
_cell.angle_beta   90.00
_cell.angle_gamma   90.00
#
_symmetry.space_group_name_H-M   'P 1'
#
loop_
_entity.id
_entity.type
_entity.pdbx_description
1 polymer ?
#
loop_
_entity_poly.entity_id
_entity_poly.type
_entity_poly.pdbx_seq_one_letter_code
_entity_poly.pdbx_strand_id
1 'polypeptide(L)'
;MSSNNQFPGFPDFGNFGKGRAGRSSAAKPQLPKFKKPGPLGITVIILAALLLFIVLMAGLWTEVLWYKQLGYLQILFTQWGSAALMGLVGFVLAFVIVVVNIFLAVRSMKPGRSAASVSEYSRQIISHPKIFTFGIAALVGIYSVLKLAPSWSVLQVALNSTPFGKKDPIWGFDLSFFTFQLPLLDLLSSATLAMVATAAVATAVIYYLGGAIQVTPKVHVRRGARIHLGILAGILSLLVGLRYIVGRFNMLAQQGGPTDGAMYTDINAALPANTILAVISALIAILFFVAAFKGTWRLPVAGLVVLVVSSLVIGFGYPMLMQRFKVDPNAKALESTYIQHNIDATLAAFGMDDLEYKTTSATTKAEAGQLAEDQASTSQIRLLDPEIISPTVRQLQQSRPYYTFPEQFAVDRYKVDGEKADTVIAVRDINQEGLSQGQRTWVNDHTVYTHGFGAVAAFGNKVTPDGLPAYWEHSIPSRGKMGDYEPRIYFSPQSPQYSVVGAPKGSAPQELDYPDDNAESGQVNNTFQGNGGPSLGNFWNKFLYALRFQSTDLFFSDQVNEKSQILYD
;
A
#
# COMPACT_ATOMS: atom_id res chain seq x y z
N MET A 1 31.32 13.23 -78.12
CA MET A 1 32.28 12.59 -77.25
C MET A 1 31.46 11.73 -76.28
N SER A 2 31.10 10.54 -76.63
CA SER A 2 31.72 9.24 -76.44
C SER A 2 32.04 8.94 -74.96
N SER A 3 31.23 8.13 -74.33
CA SER A 3 31.71 7.09 -73.42
C SER A 3 30.63 6.05 -73.17
N ASN A 4 30.93 4.82 -73.54
CA ASN A 4 30.29 3.55 -73.27
C ASN A 4 30.14 3.31 -71.77
N ASN A 5 29.01 2.76 -71.36
CA ASN A 5 28.92 1.91 -70.17
C ASN A 5 28.18 0.62 -70.55
N GLN A 6 28.98 -0.46 -70.63
CA GLN A 6 28.54 -1.84 -70.76
C GLN A 6 27.94 -2.32 -69.42
N PHE A 7 26.72 -2.86 -69.47
CA PHE A 7 26.15 -3.67 -68.40
C PHE A 7 26.55 -5.14 -68.61
N PRO A 8 26.99 -5.89 -67.59
CA PRO A 8 27.25 -7.34 -67.70
C PRO A 8 25.92 -8.11 -67.72
N GLY A 9 25.87 -9.13 -68.58
CA GLY A 9 24.72 -9.93 -68.94
C GLY A 9 24.15 -10.80 -67.81
N PHE A 10 22.85 -11.03 -67.92
CA PHE A 10 22.09 -12.02 -67.12
C PHE A 10 22.44 -13.43 -67.60
N PRO A 11 22.61 -14.42 -66.65
CA PRO A 11 22.76 -15.84 -67.03
C PRO A 11 21.41 -16.45 -67.41
N ASP A 12 21.48 -17.26 -68.42
CA ASP A 12 20.43 -18.01 -69.13
C ASP A 12 19.74 -19.03 -68.19
N PHE A 13 18.38 -18.95 -68.09
CA PHE A 13 17.54 -19.90 -67.35
C PHE A 13 17.04 -21.04 -68.28
N GLY A 14 17.96 -21.89 -68.68
CA GLY A 14 17.60 -23.07 -69.44
C GLY A 14 18.21 -24.33 -68.86
N ASN A 15 17.51 -25.01 -67.99
CA ASN A 15 17.48 -26.44 -67.70
C ASN A 15 17.24 -26.78 -66.22
N PHE A 16 15.99 -26.85 -65.82
CA PHE A 16 15.60 -27.58 -64.60
C PHE A 16 14.91 -28.90 -65.02
N GLY A 17 15.77 -29.87 -65.31
CA GLY A 17 15.36 -31.25 -65.47
C GLY A 17 15.32 -31.96 -64.11
N LYS A 18 14.18 -32.50 -63.80
CA LYS A 18 13.92 -33.67 -62.93
C LYS A 18 14.97 -34.03 -61.86
N GLY A 19 14.90 -33.38 -60.68
CA GLY A 19 15.55 -33.82 -59.48
C GLY A 19 14.52 -34.41 -58.50
N ARG A 20 14.76 -35.66 -58.08
CA ARG A 20 13.98 -36.42 -57.10
C ARG A 20 13.65 -35.60 -55.88
N ALA A 21 12.34 -35.57 -55.48
CA ALA A 21 11.86 -35.04 -54.21
C ALA A 21 12.52 -35.77 -53.03
N GLY A 22 13.65 -35.24 -52.54
CA GLY A 22 14.17 -35.56 -51.24
C GLY A 22 13.27 -34.94 -50.19
N ARG A 23 12.52 -35.74 -49.46
CA ARG A 23 11.82 -35.30 -48.24
C ARG A 23 12.86 -34.73 -47.29
N SER A 24 13.04 -33.42 -47.26
CA SER A 24 13.68 -32.75 -46.14
C SER A 24 12.77 -32.96 -44.92
N SER A 25 13.16 -33.86 -44.04
CA SER A 25 12.61 -33.98 -42.71
C SER A 25 12.92 -32.66 -41.99
N ALA A 26 11.93 -31.75 -41.94
CA ALA A 26 12.03 -30.57 -41.10
C ALA A 26 12.39 -31.04 -39.68
N ALA A 27 13.53 -30.59 -39.21
CA ALA A 27 13.98 -30.89 -37.85
C ALA A 27 12.86 -30.47 -36.88
N LYS A 28 12.31 -31.41 -36.14
CA LYS A 28 11.31 -31.15 -35.09
C LYS A 28 11.91 -30.16 -34.12
N PRO A 29 11.25 -29.03 -33.80
CA PRO A 29 11.72 -28.16 -32.75
C PRO A 29 11.72 -28.96 -31.44
N GLN A 30 12.92 -29.34 -30.99
CA GLN A 30 13.06 -29.96 -29.69
C GLN A 30 12.97 -28.86 -28.64
N LEU A 31 11.92 -28.89 -27.83
CA LEU A 31 11.88 -28.12 -26.59
C LEU A 31 13.14 -28.41 -25.78
N PRO A 32 13.80 -27.40 -25.20
CA PRO A 32 14.95 -27.64 -24.34
C PRO A 32 14.56 -28.64 -23.27
N LYS A 33 15.11 -29.85 -23.32
CA LYS A 33 14.93 -30.83 -22.25
C LYS A 33 15.66 -30.25 -21.04
N PHE A 34 14.93 -29.75 -20.07
CA PHE A 34 15.48 -29.41 -18.76
C PHE A 34 16.15 -30.68 -18.23
N LYS A 35 17.46 -30.71 -18.25
CA LYS A 35 18.22 -31.79 -17.61
C LYS A 35 17.85 -31.77 -16.13
N LYS A 36 17.39 -32.88 -15.59
CA LYS A 36 17.17 -32.99 -14.14
C LYS A 36 18.47 -32.60 -13.45
N PRO A 37 18.44 -31.74 -12.44
CA PRO A 37 19.66 -31.37 -11.73
C PRO A 37 20.31 -32.63 -11.16
N GLY A 38 21.64 -32.74 -11.33
CA GLY A 38 22.42 -33.81 -10.73
C GLY A 38 22.40 -33.75 -9.21
N PRO A 39 22.92 -34.74 -8.48
CA PRO A 39 22.92 -34.77 -7.03
C PRO A 39 23.47 -33.47 -6.41
N LEU A 40 24.54 -32.93 -6.94
CA LEU A 40 25.14 -31.67 -6.52
C LEU A 40 24.18 -30.48 -6.74
N GLY A 41 23.46 -30.45 -7.87
CA GLY A 41 22.46 -29.42 -8.14
C GLY A 41 21.26 -29.48 -7.16
N ILE A 42 20.83 -30.69 -6.79
CA ILE A 42 19.77 -30.88 -5.77
C ILE A 42 20.25 -30.39 -4.41
N THR A 43 21.49 -30.72 -4.02
CA THR A 43 22.08 -30.25 -2.75
C THR A 43 22.15 -28.72 -2.70
N VAL A 44 22.60 -28.06 -3.76
CA VAL A 44 22.64 -26.57 -3.84
C VAL A 44 21.24 -25.99 -3.73
N ILE A 45 20.23 -26.57 -4.38
CA ILE A 45 18.83 -26.10 -4.27
C ILE A 45 18.30 -26.25 -2.83
N ILE A 46 18.60 -27.39 -2.17
CA ILE A 46 18.18 -27.62 -0.78
C ILE A 46 18.86 -26.62 0.16
N LEU A 47 20.17 -26.40 0.00
CA LEU A 47 20.91 -25.43 0.83
C LEU A 47 20.40 -23.99 0.61
N ALA A 48 20.14 -23.61 -0.64
CA ALA A 48 19.57 -22.30 -0.96
C ALA A 48 18.16 -22.14 -0.36
N ALA A 49 17.32 -23.19 -0.44
CA ALA A 49 15.99 -23.18 0.15
C ALA A 49 16.06 -23.11 1.70
N LEU A 50 17.01 -23.82 2.32
CA LEU A 50 17.23 -23.77 3.77
C LEU A 50 17.71 -22.39 4.20
N LEU A 51 18.66 -21.80 3.48
CA LEU A 51 19.14 -20.45 3.76
C LEU A 51 17.98 -19.42 3.66
N LEU A 52 17.22 -19.49 2.58
CA LEU A 52 16.04 -18.63 2.40
C LEU A 52 15.03 -18.81 3.55
N PHE A 53 14.78 -20.07 3.95
CA PHE A 53 13.90 -20.36 5.08
C PHE A 53 14.41 -19.76 6.39
N ILE A 54 15.70 -19.84 6.69
CA ILE A 54 16.31 -19.25 7.91
C ILE A 54 16.18 -17.72 7.88
N VAL A 55 16.44 -17.07 6.74
CA VAL A 55 16.32 -15.62 6.59
C VAL A 55 14.87 -15.17 6.79
N LEU A 56 13.91 -15.87 6.17
CA LEU A 56 12.48 -15.57 6.37
C LEU A 56 12.05 -15.81 7.83
N MET A 57 12.52 -16.88 8.44
CA MET A 57 12.25 -17.16 9.86
C MET A 57 12.85 -16.12 10.78
N ALA A 58 14.04 -15.59 10.45
CA ALA A 58 14.66 -14.51 11.24
C ALA A 58 13.73 -13.27 11.29
N GLY A 59 13.18 -12.85 10.15
CA GLY A 59 12.22 -11.75 10.10
C GLY A 59 10.97 -12.03 10.95
N LEU A 60 10.32 -13.16 10.73
CA LEU A 60 9.09 -13.52 11.45
C LEU A 60 9.32 -13.69 12.96
N TRP A 61 10.40 -14.34 13.35
CA TRP A 61 10.67 -14.59 14.78
C TRP A 61 11.02 -13.32 15.54
N THR A 62 11.79 -12.44 14.93
CA THR A 62 12.13 -11.14 15.56
C THR A 62 10.91 -10.26 15.73
N GLU A 63 9.92 -10.31 14.79
CA GLU A 63 8.61 -9.67 14.97
C GLU A 63 7.87 -10.25 16.19
N VAL A 64 7.83 -11.59 16.32
CA VAL A 64 7.20 -12.23 17.49
C VAL A 64 7.87 -11.76 18.80
N LEU A 65 9.20 -11.66 18.84
CA LEU A 65 9.92 -11.19 20.01
C LEU A 65 9.57 -9.74 20.36
N TRP A 66 9.47 -8.88 19.34
CA TRP A 66 9.09 -7.47 19.49
C TRP A 66 7.67 -7.31 20.05
N TYR A 67 6.68 -7.91 19.38
CA TYR A 67 5.29 -7.86 19.85
C TYR A 67 5.08 -8.52 21.21
N LYS A 68 5.85 -9.57 21.51
CA LYS A 68 5.85 -10.22 22.83
C LYS A 68 6.34 -9.27 23.91
N GLN A 69 7.41 -8.56 23.65
CA GLN A 69 8.00 -7.61 24.60
C GLN A 69 7.03 -6.45 24.90
N LEU A 70 6.31 -5.97 23.87
CA LEU A 70 5.29 -4.92 24.02
C LEU A 70 3.97 -5.42 24.63
N GLY A 71 3.77 -6.73 24.80
CA GLY A 71 2.51 -7.30 25.28
C GLY A 71 1.41 -7.42 24.20
N TYR A 72 1.72 -7.19 22.93
CA TYR A 72 0.77 -7.12 21.82
C TYR A 72 0.79 -8.34 20.87
N LEU A 73 1.23 -9.51 21.34
CA LEU A 73 1.24 -10.72 20.52
C LEU A 73 -0.11 -11.04 19.88
N GLN A 74 -1.22 -10.73 20.54
CA GLN A 74 -2.55 -10.96 20.02
C GLN A 74 -2.78 -10.16 18.73
N ILE A 75 -2.28 -8.93 18.65
CA ILE A 75 -2.40 -8.09 17.44
C ILE A 75 -1.66 -8.75 16.27
N LEU A 76 -0.42 -9.20 16.50
CA LEU A 76 0.38 -9.88 15.48
C LEU A 76 -0.31 -11.16 14.97
N PHE A 77 -0.82 -12.00 15.89
CA PHE A 77 -1.51 -13.23 15.50
C PHE A 77 -2.86 -12.95 14.80
N THR A 78 -3.57 -11.89 15.17
CA THR A 78 -4.77 -11.44 14.47
C THR A 78 -4.43 -11.02 13.04
N GLN A 79 -3.36 -10.25 12.87
CA GLN A 79 -2.86 -9.84 11.55
C GLN A 79 -2.50 -11.05 10.68
N TRP A 80 -1.63 -11.93 11.19
CA TRP A 80 -1.17 -13.10 10.44
C TRP A 80 -2.29 -14.11 10.18
N GLY A 81 -3.15 -14.35 11.18
CA GLY A 81 -4.29 -15.24 11.05
C GLY A 81 -5.30 -14.75 10.02
N SER A 82 -5.61 -13.45 10.04
CA SER A 82 -6.54 -12.84 9.07
C SER A 82 -5.94 -12.81 7.66
N ALA A 83 -4.65 -12.49 7.53
CA ALA A 83 -3.96 -12.54 6.24
C ALA A 83 -3.90 -13.96 5.68
N ALA A 84 -3.57 -14.94 6.52
CA ALA A 84 -3.57 -16.35 6.12
C ALA A 84 -4.98 -16.85 5.74
N LEU A 85 -6.01 -16.46 6.50
CA LEU A 85 -7.40 -16.81 6.19
C LEU A 85 -7.83 -16.22 4.83
N MET A 86 -7.61 -14.93 4.62
CA MET A 86 -7.95 -14.27 3.36
C MET A 86 -7.17 -14.85 2.18
N GLY A 87 -5.87 -15.09 2.36
CA GLY A 87 -5.04 -15.74 1.37
C GLY A 87 -5.51 -17.15 1.02
N LEU A 88 -5.79 -17.96 2.03
CA LEU A 88 -6.28 -19.33 1.86
C LEU A 88 -7.66 -19.37 1.17
N VAL A 89 -8.61 -18.57 1.63
CA VAL A 89 -9.94 -18.47 1.02
C VAL A 89 -9.81 -18.00 -0.43
N GLY A 90 -9.01 -16.98 -0.70
CA GLY A 90 -8.73 -16.50 -2.06
C GLY A 90 -8.10 -17.57 -2.94
N PHE A 91 -7.11 -18.29 -2.41
CA PHE A 91 -6.47 -19.41 -3.13
C PHE A 91 -7.47 -20.50 -3.48
N VAL A 92 -8.21 -20.99 -2.49
CA VAL A 92 -9.17 -22.09 -2.68
C VAL A 92 -10.26 -21.71 -3.66
N LEU A 93 -10.84 -20.51 -3.53
CA LEU A 93 -11.87 -20.03 -4.46
C LEU A 93 -11.33 -19.91 -5.89
N ALA A 94 -10.20 -19.25 -6.08
CA ALA A 94 -9.59 -19.08 -7.40
C ALA A 94 -9.21 -20.45 -8.01
N PHE A 95 -8.59 -21.31 -7.21
CA PHE A 95 -8.19 -22.65 -7.63
C PHE A 95 -9.39 -23.50 -8.05
N VAL A 96 -10.45 -23.54 -7.24
CA VAL A 96 -11.66 -24.29 -7.54
C VAL A 96 -12.37 -23.74 -8.78
N ILE A 97 -12.54 -22.42 -8.87
CA ILE A 97 -13.14 -21.78 -10.05
C ILE A 97 -12.38 -22.18 -11.32
N VAL A 98 -11.06 -22.09 -11.34
CA VAL A 98 -10.25 -22.44 -12.51
C VAL A 98 -10.31 -23.95 -12.80
N VAL A 99 -10.11 -24.79 -11.80
CA VAL A 99 -10.14 -26.26 -11.96
C VAL A 99 -11.48 -26.71 -12.52
N VAL A 100 -12.60 -26.26 -11.93
CA VAL A 100 -13.94 -26.67 -12.37
C VAL A 100 -14.16 -26.24 -13.82
N ASN A 101 -13.84 -25.01 -14.18
CA ASN A 101 -14.05 -24.50 -15.54
C ASN A 101 -13.17 -25.22 -16.57
N ILE A 102 -11.88 -25.45 -16.28
CA ILE A 102 -11.02 -26.20 -17.20
C ILE A 102 -11.45 -27.67 -17.28
N PHE A 103 -11.82 -28.29 -16.15
CA PHE A 103 -12.31 -29.67 -16.15
C PHE A 103 -13.58 -29.84 -17.01
N LEU A 104 -14.55 -28.92 -16.87
CA LEU A 104 -15.75 -28.89 -17.69
C LEU A 104 -15.40 -28.68 -19.18
N ALA A 105 -14.42 -27.81 -19.47
CA ALA A 105 -13.96 -27.57 -20.83
C ALA A 105 -13.35 -28.85 -21.44
N VAL A 106 -12.43 -29.49 -20.74
CA VAL A 106 -11.79 -30.74 -21.19
C VAL A 106 -12.81 -31.87 -21.36
N ARG A 107 -13.76 -32.03 -20.41
CA ARG A 107 -14.79 -33.06 -20.47
C ARG A 107 -15.76 -32.86 -21.66
N SER A 108 -16.03 -31.63 -22.05
CA SER A 108 -16.94 -31.30 -23.18
C SER A 108 -16.26 -31.48 -24.56
N MET A 109 -14.94 -31.62 -24.60
CA MET A 109 -14.19 -31.89 -25.82
C MET A 109 -14.19 -33.38 -26.13
N LYS A 110 -15.10 -33.82 -27.04
CA LYS A 110 -15.00 -35.20 -27.57
C LYS A 110 -13.77 -35.32 -28.46
N PRO A 111 -13.00 -36.44 -28.36
CA PRO A 111 -11.89 -36.67 -29.28
C PRO A 111 -12.43 -36.78 -30.72
N GLY A 112 -12.30 -35.75 -31.50
CA GLY A 112 -12.75 -35.68 -32.88
C GLY A 112 -11.57 -35.69 -33.85
N ARG A 113 -11.75 -36.33 -35.00
CA ARG A 113 -10.74 -36.58 -36.06
C ARG A 113 -10.12 -35.33 -36.73
N SER A 114 -10.38 -34.11 -36.28
CA SER A 114 -9.86 -32.87 -36.88
C SER A 114 -8.61 -32.30 -36.22
N ALA A 115 -7.72 -33.17 -35.65
CA ALA A 115 -6.50 -32.70 -35.02
C ALA A 115 -5.32 -32.47 -36.02
N ALA A 116 -5.58 -32.38 -37.34
CA ALA A 116 -4.53 -32.25 -38.32
C ALA A 116 -3.86 -30.85 -38.40
N SER A 117 -4.46 -29.81 -37.78
CA SER A 117 -3.90 -28.44 -37.76
C SER A 117 -3.47 -27.94 -36.38
N VAL A 118 -3.51 -28.80 -35.36
CA VAL A 118 -3.14 -28.41 -33.99
C VAL A 118 -1.63 -28.48 -33.81
N SER A 119 -1.00 -27.37 -33.40
CA SER A 119 0.44 -27.30 -33.17
C SER A 119 0.91 -28.35 -32.15
N GLU A 120 2.18 -28.74 -32.20
CA GLU A 120 2.78 -29.74 -31.30
C GLU A 120 2.62 -29.36 -29.82
N TYR A 121 2.61 -28.05 -29.50
CA TYR A 121 2.33 -27.51 -28.18
C TYR A 121 0.90 -27.82 -27.69
N SER A 122 -0.08 -27.69 -28.57
CA SER A 122 -1.49 -28.02 -28.24
C SER A 122 -1.65 -29.51 -27.95
N ARG A 123 -0.88 -30.36 -28.65
CA ARG A 123 -0.90 -31.82 -28.45
C ARG A 123 -0.32 -32.20 -27.09
N GLN A 124 0.73 -31.52 -26.61
CA GLN A 124 1.29 -31.72 -25.26
C GLN A 124 0.33 -31.28 -24.15
N ILE A 125 -0.32 -30.13 -24.29
CA ILE A 125 -1.32 -29.65 -23.31
C ILE A 125 -2.48 -30.64 -23.20
N ILE A 126 -2.96 -31.15 -24.35
CA ILE A 126 -4.05 -32.14 -24.39
C ILE A 126 -3.63 -33.52 -23.88
N SER A 127 -2.34 -33.90 -23.99
CA SER A 127 -1.83 -35.17 -23.48
C SER A 127 -1.65 -35.22 -21.97
N HIS A 128 -1.41 -34.04 -21.32
CA HIS A 128 -1.24 -33.93 -19.87
C HIS A 128 -2.20 -32.91 -19.24
N PRO A 129 -3.51 -33.06 -19.43
CA PRO A 129 -4.49 -32.04 -19.05
C PRO A 129 -4.48 -31.74 -17.54
N LYS A 130 -4.19 -32.75 -16.69
CA LYS A 130 -4.14 -32.55 -15.24
C LYS A 130 -3.03 -31.60 -14.81
N ILE A 131 -1.81 -31.77 -15.36
CA ILE A 131 -0.66 -30.91 -15.00
C ILE A 131 -0.95 -29.46 -15.36
N PHE A 132 -1.46 -29.20 -16.57
CA PHE A 132 -1.80 -27.84 -17.01
C PHE A 132 -2.96 -27.25 -16.23
N THR A 133 -4.00 -28.04 -15.95
CA THR A 133 -5.16 -27.58 -15.15
C THR A 133 -4.72 -27.16 -13.76
N PHE A 134 -4.04 -28.04 -13.03
CA PHE A 134 -3.60 -27.75 -11.67
C PHE A 134 -2.49 -26.69 -11.63
N GLY A 135 -1.60 -26.65 -12.62
CA GLY A 135 -0.57 -25.61 -12.74
C GLY A 135 -1.16 -24.21 -12.93
N ILE A 136 -2.09 -24.04 -13.87
CA ILE A 136 -2.78 -22.76 -14.07
C ILE A 136 -3.60 -22.39 -12.83
N ALA A 137 -4.35 -23.33 -12.26
CA ALA A 137 -5.14 -23.09 -11.07
C ALA A 137 -4.27 -22.68 -9.87
N ALA A 138 -3.12 -23.31 -9.69
CA ALA A 138 -2.17 -22.95 -8.63
C ALA A 138 -1.59 -21.54 -8.84
N LEU A 139 -1.21 -21.18 -10.05
CA LEU A 139 -0.71 -19.83 -10.37
C LEU A 139 -1.75 -18.75 -10.10
N VAL A 140 -3.00 -18.97 -10.51
CA VAL A 140 -4.11 -18.03 -10.24
C VAL A 140 -4.42 -17.99 -8.74
N GLY A 141 -4.36 -19.13 -8.06
CA GLY A 141 -4.51 -19.23 -6.61
C GLY A 141 -3.42 -18.42 -5.87
N ILE A 142 -2.16 -18.60 -6.24
CA ILE A 142 -1.03 -17.84 -5.67
C ILE A 142 -1.20 -16.33 -5.92
N TYR A 143 -1.58 -15.95 -7.14
CA TYR A 143 -1.86 -14.54 -7.44
C TYR A 143 -2.97 -13.99 -6.53
N SER A 144 -4.02 -14.78 -6.26
CA SER A 144 -5.10 -14.39 -5.35
C SER A 144 -4.62 -14.22 -3.91
N VAL A 145 -3.68 -15.07 -3.43
CA VAL A 145 -3.03 -14.90 -2.12
C VAL A 145 -2.30 -13.56 -2.05
N LEU A 146 -1.46 -13.27 -3.05
CA LEU A 146 -0.66 -12.02 -3.11
C LEU A 146 -1.53 -10.76 -3.14
N LYS A 147 -2.79 -10.85 -3.60
CA LYS A 147 -3.73 -9.73 -3.63
C LYS A 147 -4.60 -9.61 -2.38
N LEU A 148 -5.05 -10.73 -1.82
CA LEU A 148 -6.02 -10.71 -0.72
C LEU A 148 -5.37 -10.74 0.66
N ALA A 149 -4.25 -11.45 0.85
CA ALA A 149 -3.60 -11.53 2.15
C ALA A 149 -3.17 -10.15 2.71
N PRO A 150 -2.60 -9.21 1.92
CA PRO A 150 -2.27 -7.88 2.41
C PRO A 150 -3.48 -7.04 2.84
N SER A 151 -4.68 -7.38 2.38
CA SER A 151 -5.92 -6.67 2.71
C SER A 151 -6.60 -7.19 3.99
N TRP A 152 -5.87 -7.86 4.86
CA TRP A 152 -6.38 -8.44 6.13
C TRP A 152 -7.05 -7.38 7.01
N SER A 153 -6.53 -6.15 7.02
CA SER A 153 -7.08 -5.04 7.81
C SER A 153 -8.49 -4.65 7.35
N VAL A 154 -8.76 -4.69 6.04
CA VAL A 154 -10.09 -4.41 5.48
C VAL A 154 -11.13 -5.39 6.03
N LEU A 155 -10.75 -6.68 6.15
CA LEU A 155 -11.63 -7.69 6.75
C LEU A 155 -11.88 -7.41 8.24
N GLN A 156 -10.80 -7.14 8.99
CA GLN A 156 -10.91 -6.92 10.44
C GLN A 156 -11.72 -5.67 10.77
N VAL A 157 -11.50 -4.60 10.05
CA VAL A 157 -12.24 -3.34 10.19
C VAL A 157 -13.74 -3.55 9.89
N ALA A 158 -14.06 -4.30 8.82
CA ALA A 158 -15.46 -4.58 8.48
C ALA A 158 -16.16 -5.48 9.52
N LEU A 159 -15.45 -6.48 10.08
CA LEU A 159 -16.00 -7.39 11.11
C LEU A 159 -16.21 -6.71 12.47
N ASN A 160 -15.42 -5.67 12.77
CA ASN A 160 -15.47 -4.93 14.02
C ASN A 160 -16.06 -3.51 13.83
N SER A 161 -16.90 -3.34 12.81
CA SER A 161 -17.51 -2.05 12.51
C SER A 161 -18.40 -1.58 13.65
N THR A 162 -18.29 -0.29 14.01
CA THR A 162 -19.15 0.39 14.98
C THR A 162 -19.90 1.50 14.28
N PRO A 163 -21.21 1.69 14.55
CA PRO A 163 -21.97 2.78 13.96
C PRO A 163 -21.48 4.13 14.48
N PHE A 164 -21.39 5.12 13.60
CA PHE A 164 -21.04 6.48 13.99
C PHE A 164 -22.25 7.30 14.48
N GLY A 165 -23.48 6.81 14.23
CA GLY A 165 -24.70 7.51 14.60
C GLY A 165 -25.02 8.70 13.70
N LYS A 166 -24.17 8.99 12.70
CA LYS A 166 -24.38 10.05 11.70
C LYS A 166 -24.64 9.41 10.34
N LYS A 167 -25.62 9.94 9.61
CA LYS A 167 -26.03 9.42 8.30
C LYS A 167 -25.51 10.30 7.18
N ASP A 168 -25.12 9.66 6.08
CA ASP A 168 -24.83 10.36 4.84
C ASP A 168 -26.08 11.08 4.30
N PRO A 169 -25.99 12.34 3.87
CA PRO A 169 -27.15 13.12 3.44
C PRO A 169 -27.73 12.66 2.08
N ILE A 170 -26.95 11.93 1.27
CA ILE A 170 -27.35 11.48 -0.08
C ILE A 170 -27.96 10.08 -0.03
N TRP A 171 -27.29 9.15 0.67
CA TRP A 171 -27.67 7.73 0.70
C TRP A 171 -28.50 7.35 1.93
N GLY A 172 -28.46 8.15 3.00
CA GLY A 172 -29.14 7.86 4.25
C GLY A 172 -28.56 6.70 5.07
N PHE A 173 -27.43 6.10 4.63
CA PHE A 173 -26.70 5.09 5.39
C PHE A 173 -25.84 5.74 6.47
N ASP A 174 -25.60 5.00 7.56
CA ASP A 174 -24.62 5.42 8.56
C ASP A 174 -23.23 5.54 7.92
N LEU A 175 -22.46 6.56 8.30
CA LEU A 175 -21.12 6.81 7.73
C LEU A 175 -20.17 5.63 7.95
N SER A 176 -20.40 4.81 8.98
CA SER A 176 -19.63 3.58 9.22
C SER A 176 -19.71 2.57 8.07
N PHE A 177 -20.83 2.54 7.31
CA PHE A 177 -20.96 1.69 6.13
C PHE A 177 -19.87 2.01 5.09
N PHE A 178 -19.67 3.29 4.80
CA PHE A 178 -18.70 3.74 3.80
C PHE A 178 -17.26 3.53 4.25
N THR A 179 -17.01 3.67 5.56
CA THR A 179 -15.68 3.53 6.15
C THR A 179 -15.27 2.06 6.32
N PHE A 180 -16.18 1.21 6.78
CA PHE A 180 -15.84 -0.14 7.23
C PHE A 180 -16.30 -1.24 6.26
N GLN A 181 -17.50 -1.16 5.74
CA GLN A 181 -18.13 -2.25 4.98
C GLN A 181 -17.91 -2.11 3.47
N LEU A 182 -18.00 -0.90 2.93
CA LEU A 182 -17.85 -0.63 1.51
C LEU A 182 -16.47 -1.06 0.95
N PRO A 183 -15.32 -0.82 1.62
CA PRO A 183 -14.02 -1.31 1.16
C PRO A 183 -13.96 -2.84 1.02
N LEU A 184 -14.62 -3.57 1.93
CA LEU A 184 -14.71 -5.04 1.84
C LEU A 184 -15.56 -5.47 0.64
N LEU A 185 -16.72 -4.83 0.41
CA LEU A 185 -17.57 -5.11 -0.75
C LEU A 185 -16.84 -4.81 -2.07
N ASP A 186 -16.09 -3.74 -2.12
CA ASP A 186 -15.27 -3.38 -3.27
C ASP A 186 -14.17 -4.43 -3.53
N LEU A 187 -13.45 -4.82 -2.49
CA LEU A 187 -12.42 -5.86 -2.56
C LEU A 187 -13.00 -7.20 -3.04
N LEU A 188 -14.09 -7.67 -2.44
CA LEU A 188 -14.70 -8.96 -2.78
C LEU A 188 -15.26 -8.96 -4.21
N SER A 189 -15.96 -7.88 -4.61
CA SER A 189 -16.53 -7.78 -5.96
C SER A 189 -15.44 -7.72 -7.03
N SER A 190 -14.37 -6.96 -6.82
CA SER A 190 -13.24 -6.85 -7.75
C SER A 190 -12.44 -8.16 -7.83
N ALA A 191 -12.17 -8.81 -6.70
CA ALA A 191 -11.47 -10.09 -6.66
C ALA A 191 -12.28 -11.18 -7.38
N THR A 192 -13.58 -11.27 -7.11
CA THR A 192 -14.46 -12.25 -7.77
C THR A 192 -14.53 -12.04 -9.28
N LEU A 193 -14.67 -10.79 -9.72
CA LEU A 193 -14.64 -10.45 -11.14
C LEU A 193 -13.31 -10.90 -11.80
N ALA A 194 -12.18 -10.60 -11.16
CA ALA A 194 -10.86 -10.98 -11.66
C ALA A 194 -10.68 -12.51 -11.74
N MET A 195 -11.11 -13.26 -10.71
CA MET A 195 -11.04 -14.73 -10.69
C MET A 195 -11.88 -15.35 -11.81
N VAL A 196 -13.13 -14.91 -11.98
CA VAL A 196 -14.02 -15.44 -13.02
C VAL A 196 -13.55 -15.01 -14.41
N ALA A 197 -13.05 -13.79 -14.60
CA ALA A 197 -12.49 -13.33 -15.87
C ALA A 197 -11.27 -14.16 -16.27
N THR A 198 -10.35 -14.42 -15.33
CA THR A 198 -9.17 -15.26 -15.58
C THR A 198 -9.57 -16.70 -15.92
N ALA A 199 -10.55 -17.26 -15.21
CA ALA A 199 -11.07 -18.60 -15.51
C ALA A 199 -11.75 -18.65 -16.89
N ALA A 200 -12.49 -17.61 -17.28
CA ALA A 200 -13.11 -17.52 -18.59
C ALA A 200 -12.08 -17.47 -19.73
N VAL A 201 -11.03 -16.67 -19.55
CA VAL A 201 -9.91 -16.60 -20.52
C VAL A 201 -9.19 -17.95 -20.61
N ALA A 202 -8.82 -18.55 -19.48
CA ALA A 202 -8.20 -19.88 -19.45
C ALA A 202 -9.07 -20.93 -20.14
N THR A 203 -10.36 -20.93 -19.86
CA THR A 203 -11.35 -21.82 -20.48
C THR A 203 -11.45 -21.61 -22.01
N ALA A 204 -11.48 -20.36 -22.46
CA ALA A 204 -11.52 -20.03 -23.89
C ALA A 204 -10.24 -20.50 -24.61
N VAL A 205 -9.07 -20.31 -23.99
CA VAL A 205 -7.78 -20.80 -24.50
C VAL A 205 -7.79 -22.34 -24.63
N ILE A 206 -8.26 -23.04 -23.61
CA ILE A 206 -8.36 -24.51 -23.65
C ILE A 206 -9.31 -24.97 -24.78
N TYR A 207 -10.46 -24.31 -24.96
CA TYR A 207 -11.36 -24.62 -26.07
C TYR A 207 -10.77 -24.33 -27.44
N TYR A 208 -9.99 -23.25 -27.56
CA TYR A 208 -9.26 -22.92 -28.79
C TYR A 208 -8.21 -23.97 -29.12
N LEU A 209 -7.34 -24.30 -28.16
CA LEU A 209 -6.28 -25.30 -28.31
C LEU A 209 -6.87 -26.72 -28.57
N GLY A 210 -8.02 -27.03 -27.97
CA GLY A 210 -8.73 -28.29 -28.18
C GLY A 210 -9.55 -28.36 -29.48
N GLY A 211 -9.50 -27.32 -30.34
CA GLY A 211 -10.23 -27.26 -31.61
C GLY A 211 -11.75 -27.17 -31.46
N ALA A 212 -12.25 -26.83 -30.28
CA ALA A 212 -13.68 -26.55 -30.05
C ALA A 212 -14.07 -25.13 -30.53
N ILE A 213 -13.08 -24.23 -30.64
CA ILE A 213 -13.19 -22.92 -31.27
C ILE A 213 -12.25 -22.93 -32.48
N GLN A 214 -12.80 -22.68 -33.67
CA GLN A 214 -12.07 -22.57 -34.93
C GLN A 214 -12.31 -21.17 -35.51
N VAL A 215 -11.26 -20.48 -35.92
CA VAL A 215 -11.34 -19.07 -36.34
C VAL A 215 -11.33 -18.95 -37.88
N THR A 216 -10.77 -19.92 -38.58
CA THR A 216 -10.63 -19.89 -40.06
C THR A 216 -11.40 -21.01 -40.73
N PRO A 217 -12.08 -20.79 -41.88
CA PRO A 217 -12.34 -19.51 -42.57
C PRO A 217 -13.50 -18.70 -41.95
N LYS A 218 -14.31 -19.30 -41.10
CA LYS A 218 -15.40 -18.66 -40.32
C LYS A 218 -15.30 -19.15 -38.87
N VAL A 219 -15.62 -18.26 -37.95
CA VAL A 219 -15.66 -18.60 -36.50
C VAL A 219 -16.72 -19.68 -36.26
N HIS A 220 -16.28 -20.85 -35.88
CA HIS A 220 -17.15 -21.98 -35.51
C HIS A 220 -16.88 -22.41 -34.08
N VAL A 221 -17.90 -22.42 -33.23
CA VAL A 221 -17.83 -22.80 -31.82
C VAL A 221 -18.74 -23.99 -31.58
N ARG A 222 -18.18 -25.08 -31.06
CA ARG A 222 -18.96 -26.29 -30.73
C ARG A 222 -20.00 -25.99 -29.67
N ARG A 223 -21.17 -26.69 -29.70
CA ARG A 223 -22.30 -26.46 -28.79
C ARG A 223 -21.91 -26.45 -27.31
N GLY A 224 -21.06 -27.40 -26.85
CA GLY A 224 -20.61 -27.45 -25.45
C GLY A 224 -19.78 -26.23 -25.04
N ALA A 225 -18.80 -25.85 -25.87
CA ALA A 225 -17.98 -24.66 -25.64
C ALA A 225 -18.82 -23.38 -25.67
N ARG A 226 -19.80 -23.31 -26.57
CA ARG A 226 -20.71 -22.18 -26.67
C ARG A 226 -21.56 -21.99 -25.42
N ILE A 227 -22.15 -23.08 -24.89
CA ILE A 227 -22.98 -23.03 -23.68
C ILE A 227 -22.10 -22.59 -22.51
N HIS A 228 -20.94 -23.22 -22.33
CA HIS A 228 -20.07 -22.93 -21.20
C HIS A 228 -19.54 -21.47 -21.22
N LEU A 229 -18.98 -21.01 -22.34
CA LEU A 229 -18.50 -19.64 -22.49
C LEU A 229 -19.64 -18.62 -22.42
N GLY A 230 -20.84 -18.96 -22.90
CA GLY A 230 -22.02 -18.13 -22.77
C GLY A 230 -22.44 -17.93 -21.31
N ILE A 231 -22.41 -19.00 -20.51
CA ILE A 231 -22.70 -18.91 -19.08
C ILE A 231 -21.64 -18.06 -18.37
N LEU A 232 -20.35 -18.28 -18.65
CA LEU A 232 -19.26 -17.46 -18.09
C LEU A 232 -19.37 -15.99 -18.46
N ALA A 233 -19.68 -15.69 -19.72
CA ALA A 233 -19.89 -14.32 -20.18
C ALA A 233 -21.10 -13.66 -19.50
N GLY A 234 -22.18 -14.42 -19.28
CA GLY A 234 -23.33 -13.97 -18.50
C GLY A 234 -22.97 -13.64 -17.04
N ILE A 235 -22.23 -14.54 -16.39
CA ILE A 235 -21.74 -14.30 -15.01
C ILE A 235 -20.82 -13.08 -14.97
N LEU A 236 -19.87 -12.93 -15.90
CA LEU A 236 -19.01 -11.76 -16.00
C LEU A 236 -19.81 -10.47 -16.17
N SER A 237 -20.84 -10.49 -17.03
CA SER A 237 -21.71 -9.33 -17.21
C SER A 237 -22.46 -8.96 -15.92
N LEU A 238 -22.93 -9.94 -15.13
CA LEU A 238 -23.54 -9.69 -13.80
C LEU A 238 -22.52 -9.08 -12.83
N LEU A 239 -21.30 -9.60 -12.81
CA LEU A 239 -20.24 -9.09 -11.94
C LEU A 239 -19.82 -7.66 -12.33
N VAL A 240 -19.80 -7.33 -13.61
CA VAL A 240 -19.61 -5.96 -14.09
C VAL A 240 -20.75 -5.06 -13.62
N GLY A 241 -22.01 -5.54 -13.72
CA GLY A 241 -23.17 -4.82 -13.18
C GLY A 241 -23.06 -4.58 -11.68
N LEU A 242 -22.60 -5.58 -10.90
CA LEU A 242 -22.33 -5.44 -9.46
C LEU A 242 -21.24 -4.38 -9.19
N ARG A 243 -20.19 -4.32 -10.00
CA ARG A 243 -19.16 -3.28 -9.91
C ARG A 243 -19.71 -1.88 -10.13
N TYR A 244 -20.64 -1.70 -11.08
CA TYR A 244 -21.33 -0.42 -11.25
C TYR A 244 -22.19 -0.06 -10.02
N ILE A 245 -22.86 -1.04 -9.38
CA ILE A 245 -23.64 -0.81 -8.16
C ILE A 245 -22.70 -0.38 -7.00
N VAL A 246 -21.60 -1.10 -6.76
CA VAL A 246 -20.62 -0.74 -5.73
C VAL A 246 -19.98 0.61 -6.03
N GLY A 247 -19.67 0.89 -7.29
CA GLY A 247 -19.11 2.16 -7.75
C GLY A 247 -19.97 3.37 -7.44
N ARG A 248 -21.29 3.22 -7.30
CA ARG A 248 -22.20 4.30 -6.88
C ARG A 248 -21.88 4.82 -5.46
N PHE A 249 -21.46 3.92 -4.57
CA PHE A 249 -21.10 4.27 -3.19
C PHE A 249 -19.67 4.80 -3.08
N ASN A 250 -18.77 4.31 -3.92
CA ASN A 250 -17.37 4.74 -3.93
C ASN A 250 -17.17 6.22 -4.34
N MET A 251 -18.20 6.87 -4.89
CA MET A 251 -18.14 8.29 -5.25
C MET A 251 -17.91 9.20 -4.04
N LEU A 252 -18.34 8.78 -2.83
CA LEU A 252 -18.11 9.56 -1.61
C LEU A 252 -16.64 9.56 -1.16
N ALA A 253 -15.84 8.60 -1.62
CA ALA A 253 -14.43 8.49 -1.31
C ALA A 253 -13.51 9.03 -2.44
N GLN A 254 -14.07 9.73 -3.43
CA GLN A 254 -13.28 10.30 -4.52
C GLN A 254 -12.46 11.49 -4.04
N GLN A 255 -11.22 11.56 -4.55
CA GLN A 255 -10.27 12.65 -4.31
C GLN A 255 -9.94 13.34 -5.62
N GLY A 256 -9.60 14.63 -5.57
CA GLY A 256 -9.10 15.37 -6.73
C GLY A 256 -10.06 16.39 -7.34
N GLY A 257 -11.19 16.65 -6.70
CA GLY A 257 -12.06 17.81 -6.99
C GLY A 257 -11.63 19.07 -6.22
N PRO A 258 -12.43 20.13 -6.25
CA PRO A 258 -12.26 21.30 -5.36
C PRO A 258 -12.34 20.93 -3.88
N THR A 259 -13.12 19.89 -3.55
CA THR A 259 -13.20 19.23 -2.24
C THR A 259 -13.25 17.73 -2.47
N ASP A 260 -12.89 16.94 -1.46
CA ASP A 260 -13.06 15.49 -1.48
C ASP A 260 -14.55 15.11 -1.40
N GLY A 261 -14.90 13.93 -1.93
CA GLY A 261 -16.25 13.39 -1.92
C GLY A 261 -17.04 13.66 -3.21
N ALA A 262 -18.34 13.34 -3.15
CA ALA A 262 -19.22 13.45 -4.30
C ALA A 262 -19.70 14.89 -4.54
N MET A 263 -19.52 15.37 -5.76
CA MET A 263 -19.89 16.71 -6.22
C MET A 263 -21.14 16.66 -7.12
N TYR A 264 -21.55 17.81 -7.64
CA TYR A 264 -22.74 17.92 -8.48
C TYR A 264 -22.76 16.94 -9.65
N THR A 265 -21.64 16.83 -10.37
CA THR A 265 -21.52 15.93 -11.54
C THR A 265 -21.65 14.47 -11.12
N ASP A 266 -21.07 14.09 -9.96
CA ASP A 266 -21.13 12.72 -9.48
C ASP A 266 -22.57 12.30 -9.19
N ILE A 267 -23.34 13.16 -8.54
CA ILE A 267 -24.72 12.85 -8.13
C ILE A 267 -25.67 12.95 -9.31
N ASN A 268 -25.51 13.95 -10.19
CA ASN A 268 -26.51 14.23 -11.25
C ASN A 268 -26.16 13.58 -12.60
N ALA A 269 -24.92 13.09 -12.79
CA ALA A 269 -24.51 12.41 -14.00
C ALA A 269 -23.94 11.01 -13.75
N ALA A 270 -22.88 10.89 -12.94
CA ALA A 270 -22.17 9.62 -12.78
C ALA A 270 -23.01 8.56 -12.02
N LEU A 271 -23.76 8.96 -11.01
CA LEU A 271 -24.63 8.05 -10.25
C LEU A 271 -25.79 7.48 -11.10
N PRO A 272 -26.57 8.28 -11.84
CA PRO A 272 -27.54 7.74 -12.80
C PRO A 272 -26.88 6.88 -13.89
N ALA A 273 -25.72 7.30 -14.40
CA ALA A 273 -24.95 6.55 -15.39
C ALA A 273 -24.59 5.14 -14.89
N ASN A 274 -24.04 5.03 -13.70
CA ASN A 274 -23.69 3.74 -13.11
C ASN A 274 -24.94 2.86 -12.89
N THR A 275 -26.07 3.45 -12.55
CA THR A 275 -27.33 2.72 -12.40
C THR A 275 -27.80 2.16 -13.75
N ILE A 276 -27.77 2.97 -14.80
CA ILE A 276 -28.14 2.57 -16.17
C ILE A 276 -27.21 1.46 -16.66
N LEU A 277 -25.89 1.62 -16.47
CA LEU A 277 -24.88 0.64 -16.87
C LEU A 277 -25.03 -0.70 -16.12
N ALA A 278 -25.40 -0.66 -14.84
CA ALA A 278 -25.71 -1.87 -14.08
C ALA A 278 -26.92 -2.62 -14.66
N VAL A 279 -27.99 -1.91 -15.02
CA VAL A 279 -29.18 -2.48 -15.65
C VAL A 279 -28.83 -3.04 -17.06
N ILE A 280 -28.09 -2.30 -17.86
CA ILE A 280 -27.63 -2.77 -19.19
C ILE A 280 -26.79 -4.05 -19.01
N SER A 281 -25.88 -4.08 -18.06
CA SER A 281 -25.05 -5.27 -17.76
C SER A 281 -25.90 -6.48 -17.39
N ALA A 282 -26.94 -6.29 -16.58
CA ALA A 282 -27.88 -7.37 -16.22
C ALA A 282 -28.68 -7.87 -17.42
N LEU A 283 -29.16 -7.00 -18.27
CA LEU A 283 -29.87 -7.37 -19.53
C LEU A 283 -28.94 -8.16 -20.45
N ILE A 284 -27.67 -7.73 -20.59
CA ILE A 284 -26.69 -8.43 -21.43
C ILE A 284 -26.38 -9.82 -20.82
N ALA A 285 -26.32 -9.94 -19.51
CA ALA A 285 -26.16 -11.25 -18.87
C ALA A 285 -27.30 -12.21 -19.26
N ILE A 286 -28.55 -11.74 -19.23
CA ILE A 286 -29.71 -12.51 -19.66
C ILE A 286 -29.57 -12.91 -21.15
N LEU A 287 -29.14 -11.98 -22.00
CA LEU A 287 -28.91 -12.27 -23.42
C LEU A 287 -27.84 -13.36 -23.61
N PHE A 288 -26.76 -13.33 -22.85
CA PHE A 288 -25.70 -14.36 -22.87
C PHE A 288 -26.25 -15.73 -22.42
N PHE A 289 -27.04 -15.78 -21.34
CA PHE A 289 -27.65 -17.03 -20.90
C PHE A 289 -28.62 -17.60 -21.94
N VAL A 290 -29.48 -16.78 -22.51
CA VAL A 290 -30.40 -17.22 -23.58
C VAL A 290 -29.63 -17.69 -24.81
N ALA A 291 -28.63 -16.93 -25.27
CA ALA A 291 -27.82 -17.25 -26.44
C ALA A 291 -26.98 -18.52 -26.27
N ALA A 292 -26.51 -18.80 -25.04
CA ALA A 292 -25.79 -20.03 -24.71
C ALA A 292 -26.58 -21.27 -25.20
N PHE A 293 -27.89 -21.28 -24.99
CA PHE A 293 -28.76 -22.42 -25.33
C PHE A 293 -29.31 -22.32 -26.76
N LYS A 294 -29.76 -21.12 -27.19
CA LYS A 294 -30.34 -20.92 -28.55
C LYS A 294 -29.31 -20.89 -29.67
N GLY A 295 -28.06 -20.57 -29.37
CA GLY A 295 -26.98 -20.57 -30.38
C GLY A 295 -26.79 -19.28 -31.17
N THR A 296 -27.45 -18.21 -30.80
CA THR A 296 -27.43 -16.91 -31.50
C THR A 296 -26.52 -15.92 -30.77
N TRP A 297 -25.23 -15.84 -31.15
CA TRP A 297 -24.24 -14.96 -30.50
C TRP A 297 -24.31 -13.50 -30.97
N ARG A 298 -25.03 -13.20 -32.04
CA ARG A 298 -25.09 -11.85 -32.58
C ARG A 298 -25.67 -10.83 -31.61
N LEU A 299 -26.74 -11.18 -30.91
CA LEU A 299 -27.39 -10.30 -29.93
C LEU A 299 -26.53 -10.01 -28.69
N PRO A 300 -25.98 -11.03 -27.97
CA PRO A 300 -25.14 -10.74 -26.80
C PRO A 300 -23.82 -10.02 -27.16
N VAL A 301 -23.24 -10.31 -28.34
CA VAL A 301 -22.02 -9.59 -28.78
C VAL A 301 -22.38 -8.13 -29.12
N ALA A 302 -23.50 -7.89 -29.79
CA ALA A 302 -23.99 -6.53 -30.03
C ALA A 302 -24.28 -5.82 -28.70
N GLY A 303 -24.91 -6.53 -27.74
CA GLY A 303 -25.12 -6.02 -26.38
C GLY A 303 -23.83 -5.64 -25.67
N LEU A 304 -22.78 -6.45 -25.79
CA LEU A 304 -21.47 -6.13 -25.21
C LEU A 304 -20.86 -4.87 -25.84
N VAL A 305 -20.99 -4.72 -27.17
CA VAL A 305 -20.57 -3.48 -27.86
C VAL A 305 -21.37 -2.29 -27.34
N VAL A 306 -22.69 -2.45 -27.18
CA VAL A 306 -23.56 -1.41 -26.60
C VAL A 306 -23.09 -1.06 -25.18
N LEU A 307 -22.77 -2.05 -24.35
CA LEU A 307 -22.26 -1.79 -22.99
C LEU A 307 -20.96 -0.96 -23.02
N VAL A 308 -19.99 -1.35 -23.86
CA VAL A 308 -18.73 -0.62 -24.00
C VAL A 308 -18.98 0.81 -24.50
N VAL A 309 -19.79 0.97 -25.53
CA VAL A 309 -20.13 2.30 -26.05
C VAL A 309 -20.90 3.12 -25.01
N SER A 310 -21.88 2.52 -24.31
CA SER A 310 -22.63 3.20 -23.26
C SER A 310 -21.72 3.58 -22.09
N SER A 311 -20.75 2.73 -21.73
CA SER A 311 -19.76 3.05 -20.69
C SER A 311 -18.91 4.25 -21.08
N LEU A 312 -18.49 4.34 -22.34
CA LEU A 312 -17.71 5.48 -22.83
C LEU A 312 -18.57 6.75 -22.94
N VAL A 313 -19.80 6.65 -23.44
CA VAL A 313 -20.66 7.82 -23.69
C VAL A 313 -21.34 8.27 -22.39
N ILE A 314 -22.04 7.36 -21.70
CA ILE A 314 -22.86 7.68 -20.54
C ILE A 314 -22.00 7.68 -19.27
N GLY A 315 -21.06 6.72 -19.15
CA GLY A 315 -20.22 6.57 -17.95
C GLY A 315 -19.07 7.58 -17.88
N PHE A 316 -18.53 8.01 -19.00
CA PHE A 316 -17.39 8.93 -19.04
C PHE A 316 -17.73 10.25 -19.76
N GLY A 317 -18.23 10.18 -21.00
CA GLY A 317 -18.46 11.36 -21.84
C GLY A 317 -19.51 12.30 -21.26
N TYR A 318 -20.65 11.77 -20.83
CA TYR A 318 -21.73 12.59 -20.27
C TYR A 318 -21.35 13.32 -18.97
N PRO A 319 -20.74 12.68 -17.97
CA PRO A 319 -20.22 13.40 -16.79
C PRO A 319 -19.19 14.48 -17.15
N MET A 320 -18.25 14.17 -18.05
CA MET A 320 -17.24 15.12 -18.51
C MET A 320 -17.85 16.34 -19.20
N LEU A 321 -18.86 16.15 -20.07
CA LEU A 321 -19.57 17.25 -20.73
C LEU A 321 -20.39 18.07 -19.72
N MET A 322 -21.06 17.39 -18.76
CA MET A 322 -21.79 18.07 -17.70
C MET A 322 -20.85 18.93 -16.84
N GLN A 323 -19.71 18.40 -16.45
CA GLN A 323 -18.71 19.14 -15.69
C GLN A 323 -18.29 20.40 -16.45
N ARG A 324 -17.81 20.23 -17.67
CA ARG A 324 -17.21 21.32 -18.44
C ARG A 324 -18.18 22.41 -18.88
N PHE A 325 -19.40 22.04 -19.30
CA PHE A 325 -20.34 22.98 -19.91
C PHE A 325 -21.43 23.49 -18.96
N LYS A 326 -21.74 22.75 -17.92
CA LYS A 326 -22.79 23.13 -16.96
C LYS A 326 -22.23 23.55 -15.61
N VAL A 327 -21.29 22.74 -15.07
CA VAL A 327 -20.80 22.94 -13.70
C VAL A 327 -19.72 24.02 -13.66
N ASP A 328 -18.65 23.88 -14.43
CA ASP A 328 -17.51 24.81 -14.37
C ASP A 328 -17.91 26.29 -14.55
N PRO A 329 -18.85 26.64 -15.48
CA PRO A 329 -19.29 28.04 -15.61
C PRO A 329 -20.16 28.53 -14.44
N ASN A 330 -20.77 27.62 -13.68
CA ASN A 330 -21.73 27.93 -12.60
C ASN A 330 -21.36 27.21 -11.29
N ALA A 331 -20.08 26.93 -11.08
CA ALA A 331 -19.60 26.06 -9.99
C ALA A 331 -20.10 26.53 -8.61
N LYS A 332 -19.99 27.82 -8.31
CA LYS A 332 -20.43 28.38 -7.02
C LYS A 332 -21.90 28.07 -6.69
N ALA A 333 -22.78 28.13 -7.68
CA ALA A 333 -24.22 27.90 -7.46
C ALA A 333 -24.57 26.41 -7.40
N LEU A 334 -23.93 25.58 -8.24
CA LEU A 334 -24.25 24.16 -8.34
C LEU A 334 -23.55 23.30 -7.29
N GLU A 335 -22.32 23.69 -6.90
CA GLU A 335 -21.51 22.92 -5.97
C GLU A 335 -21.71 23.34 -4.50
N SER A 336 -22.33 24.50 -4.25
CA SER A 336 -22.51 25.06 -2.90
C SER A 336 -23.07 24.07 -1.88
N THR A 337 -24.07 23.28 -2.26
CA THR A 337 -24.70 22.28 -1.39
C THR A 337 -23.71 21.16 -1.01
N TYR A 338 -22.93 20.68 -1.98
CA TYR A 338 -21.96 19.59 -1.76
C TYR A 338 -20.74 20.08 -0.98
N ILE A 339 -20.30 21.31 -1.24
CA ILE A 339 -19.26 21.97 -0.45
C ILE A 339 -19.73 22.15 1.00
N GLN A 340 -20.99 22.55 1.21
CA GLN A 340 -21.55 22.66 2.55
C GLN A 340 -21.58 21.32 3.28
N HIS A 341 -22.00 20.22 2.60
CA HIS A 341 -21.94 18.88 3.18
C HIS A 341 -20.52 18.49 3.61
N ASN A 342 -19.51 18.85 2.81
CA ASN A 342 -18.10 18.60 3.13
C ASN A 342 -17.65 19.44 4.34
N ILE A 343 -18.02 20.72 4.40
CA ILE A 343 -17.73 21.59 5.55
C ILE A 343 -18.36 21.03 6.82
N ASP A 344 -19.66 20.71 6.79
CA ASP A 344 -20.39 20.18 7.95
C ASP A 344 -19.78 18.85 8.43
N ALA A 345 -19.41 17.96 7.51
CA ALA A 345 -18.77 16.71 7.84
C ALA A 345 -17.38 16.93 8.46
N THR A 346 -16.61 17.89 7.94
CA THR A 346 -15.28 18.24 8.45
C THR A 346 -15.38 18.85 9.85
N LEU A 347 -16.27 19.82 10.04
CA LEU A 347 -16.50 20.43 11.36
C LEU A 347 -16.90 19.37 12.40
N ALA A 348 -17.81 18.47 12.02
CA ALA A 348 -18.23 17.38 12.89
C ALA A 348 -17.11 16.37 13.19
N ALA A 349 -16.25 16.07 12.21
CA ALA A 349 -15.13 15.13 12.39
C ALA A 349 -14.05 15.68 13.34
N PHE A 350 -13.84 17.00 13.34
CA PHE A 350 -12.92 17.67 14.23
C PHE A 350 -13.56 18.15 15.56
N GLY A 351 -14.85 17.85 15.80
CA GLY A 351 -15.56 18.30 16.99
C GLY A 351 -15.72 19.82 17.05
N MET A 352 -15.89 20.45 15.90
CA MET A 352 -16.00 21.90 15.74
C MET A 352 -17.43 22.32 15.34
N ASP A 353 -18.40 21.43 15.44
CA ASP A 353 -19.80 21.68 15.10
C ASP A 353 -20.56 22.53 16.16
N ASP A 354 -19.96 22.72 17.33
CA ASP A 354 -20.45 23.57 18.42
C ASP A 354 -19.72 24.93 18.54
N LEU A 355 -18.99 25.34 17.50
CA LEU A 355 -18.31 26.64 17.49
C LEU A 355 -19.28 27.80 17.59
N GLU A 356 -19.06 28.68 18.57
CA GLU A 356 -19.79 29.92 18.72
C GLU A 356 -19.22 31.01 17.79
N TYR A 357 -20.00 31.42 16.80
CA TYR A 357 -19.60 32.51 15.89
C TYR A 357 -19.98 33.85 16.46
N LYS A 358 -18.98 34.69 16.76
CA LYS A 358 -19.19 36.07 17.21
C LYS A 358 -18.82 37.04 16.09
N THR A 359 -19.77 37.83 15.65
CA THR A 359 -19.46 38.93 14.70
C THR A 359 -18.95 40.12 15.47
N THR A 360 -17.83 40.67 15.06
CA THR A 360 -17.30 41.92 15.59
C THR A 360 -17.25 42.98 14.48
N SER A 361 -17.58 44.21 14.82
CA SER A 361 -17.39 45.32 13.92
C SER A 361 -15.92 45.75 13.97
N ALA A 362 -15.16 45.42 12.93
CA ALA A 362 -13.79 45.89 12.81
C ALA A 362 -13.79 47.41 12.59
N THR A 363 -13.75 48.19 13.65
CA THR A 363 -13.57 49.64 13.55
C THR A 363 -12.10 49.97 13.59
N THR A 364 -11.65 50.88 12.70
CA THR A 364 -10.25 51.37 12.66
C THR A 364 -9.94 52.36 13.80
N LYS A 365 -10.94 52.72 14.63
CA LYS A 365 -10.76 53.58 15.80
C LYS A 365 -10.80 52.72 17.05
N ALA A 366 -9.67 52.51 17.67
CA ALA A 366 -9.58 51.87 18.98
C ALA A 366 -9.96 52.87 20.06
N GLU A 367 -10.84 52.50 20.98
CA GLU A 367 -11.13 53.27 22.19
C GLU A 367 -10.06 53.03 23.25
N ALA A 368 -9.84 54.03 24.07
CA ALA A 368 -8.84 53.92 25.15
C ALA A 368 -9.25 52.80 26.13
N GLY A 369 -8.39 51.81 26.30
CA GLY A 369 -8.67 50.64 27.16
C GLY A 369 -9.16 49.40 26.42
N GLN A 370 -9.57 49.48 25.16
CA GLN A 370 -10.13 48.38 24.39
C GLN A 370 -9.14 47.18 24.27
N LEU A 371 -7.83 47.46 24.10
CA LEU A 371 -6.78 46.42 24.08
C LEU A 371 -6.60 45.74 25.43
N ALA A 372 -6.87 46.46 26.53
CA ALA A 372 -6.82 45.86 27.87
C ALA A 372 -8.04 44.98 28.15
N GLU A 373 -9.21 45.31 27.59
CA GLU A 373 -10.42 44.49 27.68
C GLU A 373 -10.33 43.24 26.82
N ASP A 374 -9.58 43.29 25.70
CA ASP A 374 -9.35 42.17 24.81
C ASP A 374 -8.05 41.38 25.15
N GLN A 375 -7.70 41.38 26.43
CA GLN A 375 -6.49 40.72 26.94
C GLN A 375 -6.49 39.21 26.67
N ALA A 376 -7.66 38.58 26.57
CA ALA A 376 -7.78 37.17 26.25
C ALA A 376 -7.32 36.84 24.80
N SER A 377 -7.57 37.73 23.85
CA SER A 377 -7.12 37.57 22.46
C SER A 377 -5.66 37.96 22.31
N THR A 378 -5.24 39.09 22.87
CA THR A 378 -3.87 39.60 22.70
C THR A 378 -2.83 38.75 23.41
N SER A 379 -3.14 38.16 24.57
CA SER A 379 -2.23 37.27 25.32
C SER A 379 -1.95 35.93 24.63
N GLN A 380 -2.78 35.54 23.66
CA GLN A 380 -2.66 34.28 22.93
C GLN A 380 -2.01 34.46 21.54
N ILE A 381 -1.67 35.68 21.15
CA ILE A 381 -0.98 35.91 19.88
C ILE A 381 0.43 35.32 19.98
N ARG A 382 0.70 34.32 19.12
CA ARG A 382 2.00 33.68 19.04
C ARG A 382 2.98 34.59 18.32
N LEU A 383 4.16 34.80 18.93
CA LEU A 383 5.28 35.53 18.35
C LEU A 383 6.31 34.58 17.72
N LEU A 384 6.43 33.36 18.27
CA LEU A 384 7.36 32.35 17.75
C LEU A 384 6.66 31.46 16.74
N ASP A 385 7.10 31.50 15.49
CA ASP A 385 6.62 30.60 14.44
C ASP A 385 7.31 29.23 14.54
N PRO A 386 6.57 28.14 14.79
CA PRO A 386 7.13 26.80 14.92
C PRO A 386 7.78 26.25 13.66
N GLU A 387 7.42 26.78 12.47
CA GLU A 387 8.00 26.37 11.20
C GLU A 387 9.34 27.06 10.89
N ILE A 388 9.61 28.22 11.51
CA ILE A 388 10.78 29.05 11.20
C ILE A 388 11.84 29.00 12.32
N ILE A 389 11.44 28.66 13.56
CA ILE A 389 12.31 28.81 14.73
C ILE A 389 13.44 27.78 14.81
N SER A 390 13.33 26.65 14.11
CA SER A 390 14.26 25.52 14.22
C SER A 390 15.74 25.92 14.03
N PRO A 391 16.15 26.72 13.04
CA PRO A 391 17.55 27.16 12.90
C PRO A 391 18.07 27.95 14.11
N THR A 392 17.25 28.84 14.67
CA THR A 392 17.62 29.62 15.86
C THR A 392 17.81 28.72 17.09
N VAL A 393 16.92 27.77 17.29
CA VAL A 393 17.04 26.81 18.41
C VAL A 393 18.25 25.89 18.21
N ARG A 394 18.51 25.43 16.99
CA ARG A 394 19.73 24.66 16.70
C ARG A 394 20.98 25.45 17.07
N GLN A 395 21.07 26.69 16.66
CA GLN A 395 22.21 27.55 16.98
C GLN A 395 22.41 27.73 18.50
N LEU A 396 21.33 27.89 19.27
CA LEU A 396 21.38 28.22 20.68
C LEU A 396 21.43 26.98 21.60
N GLN A 397 20.82 25.87 21.19
CA GLN A 397 20.50 24.73 22.07
C GLN A 397 20.99 23.36 21.57
N GLN A 398 21.56 23.25 20.37
CA GLN A 398 22.02 21.97 19.82
C GLN A 398 23.20 21.38 20.62
N SER A 399 24.07 22.21 21.14
CA SER A 399 25.25 21.86 21.96
C SER A 399 26.35 21.10 21.22
N ARG A 400 26.06 20.00 20.56
CA ARG A 400 27.01 19.15 19.81
C ARG A 400 26.43 18.74 18.44
N PRO A 401 27.27 18.45 17.42
CA PRO A 401 26.82 18.08 16.08
C PRO A 401 26.02 16.79 16.00
N TYR A 402 26.20 15.88 16.96
CA TYR A 402 25.47 14.62 17.05
C TYR A 402 24.06 14.75 17.66
N TYR A 403 23.62 15.98 17.93
CA TYR A 403 22.24 16.29 18.26
C TYR A 403 21.59 17.13 17.14
N THR A 404 20.27 17.03 17.03
CA THR A 404 19.47 17.87 16.14
C THR A 404 18.11 18.17 16.74
N PHE A 405 17.39 19.10 16.12
CA PHE A 405 15.98 19.36 16.38
C PHE A 405 15.19 19.16 15.09
N PRO A 406 13.90 18.80 15.16
CA PRO A 406 13.04 18.69 13.99
C PRO A 406 12.97 20.04 13.24
N GLU A 407 12.60 20.01 11.96
CA GLU A 407 12.42 21.22 11.18
C GLU A 407 11.24 22.05 11.67
N GLN A 408 10.14 21.38 12.01
CA GLN A 408 8.95 21.99 12.57
C GLN A 408 8.80 21.59 14.04
N PHE A 409 8.58 22.58 14.89
CA PHE A 409 8.38 22.37 16.33
C PHE A 409 6.92 22.09 16.63
N ALA A 410 6.66 21.34 17.69
CA ALA A 410 5.31 21.15 18.22
C ALA A 410 4.84 22.39 18.99
N VAL A 411 3.53 22.60 18.96
CA VAL A 411 2.86 23.65 19.71
C VAL A 411 1.90 23.00 20.69
N ASP A 412 2.00 23.39 21.94
CA ASP A 412 1.15 22.85 23.01
C ASP A 412 0.96 23.87 24.13
N ARG A 413 0.12 23.56 25.11
CA ARG A 413 -0.15 24.41 26.27
C ARG A 413 0.24 23.72 27.54
N TYR A 414 1.18 24.32 28.24
CA TYR A 414 1.67 23.85 29.53
C TYR A 414 1.26 24.80 30.66
N LYS A 415 1.22 24.29 31.88
CA LYS A 415 1.15 25.13 33.08
C LYS A 415 2.56 25.44 33.53
N VAL A 416 2.97 26.70 33.41
CA VAL A 416 4.26 27.21 33.86
C VAL A 416 3.97 28.26 34.94
N ASP A 417 4.51 28.04 36.15
CA ASP A 417 4.26 28.87 37.35
C ASP A 417 2.75 29.02 37.69
N GLY A 418 1.95 27.99 37.39
CA GLY A 418 0.52 27.95 37.65
C GLY A 418 -0.38 28.57 36.55
N GLU A 419 0.20 29.26 35.58
CA GLU A 419 -0.50 29.87 34.45
C GLU A 419 -0.41 29.02 33.19
N LYS A 420 -1.45 29.07 32.34
CA LYS A 420 -1.40 28.45 31.03
C LYS A 420 -0.49 29.24 30.10
N ALA A 421 0.54 28.59 29.58
CA ALA A 421 1.50 29.15 28.65
C ALA A 421 1.39 28.47 27.27
N ASP A 422 1.17 29.27 26.22
CA ASP A 422 1.36 28.81 24.84
C ASP A 422 2.85 28.52 24.66
N THR A 423 3.15 27.33 24.16
CA THR A 423 4.52 26.80 24.17
C THR A 423 4.89 26.24 22.80
N VAL A 424 6.08 26.60 22.35
CA VAL A 424 6.76 25.97 21.23
C VAL A 424 7.81 25.02 21.80
N ILE A 425 7.69 23.73 21.50
CA ILE A 425 8.49 22.67 22.13
C ILE A 425 9.07 21.69 21.12
N ALA A 426 10.28 21.22 21.36
CA ALA A 426 10.90 20.12 20.64
C ALA A 426 11.81 19.31 21.53
N VAL A 427 12.04 18.06 21.20
CA VAL A 427 13.05 17.21 21.80
C VAL A 427 14.38 17.33 21.05
N ARG A 428 15.48 17.12 21.74
CA ARG A 428 16.81 17.09 21.13
C ARG A 428 17.13 15.65 20.73
N ASP A 429 16.99 15.37 19.45
CA ASP A 429 17.20 14.04 18.87
C ASP A 429 18.66 13.74 18.61
N ILE A 430 18.99 12.45 18.51
CA ILE A 430 20.30 12.00 18.05
C ILE A 430 20.47 12.29 16.55
N ASN A 431 21.66 12.69 16.15
CA ASN A 431 22.02 12.93 14.75
C ASN A 431 23.38 12.28 14.44
N GLN A 432 23.34 11.03 14.06
CA GLN A 432 24.57 10.30 13.73
C GLN A 432 25.28 10.86 12.47
N GLU A 433 24.57 11.54 11.58
CA GLU A 433 25.17 12.18 10.40
C GLU A 433 26.08 13.37 10.78
N GLY A 434 25.87 13.95 11.97
CA GLY A 434 26.73 14.99 12.51
C GLY A 434 28.07 14.49 13.04
N LEU A 435 28.28 13.17 13.13
CA LEU A 435 29.55 12.56 13.50
C LEU A 435 30.54 12.61 12.32
N SER A 436 31.82 12.85 12.62
CA SER A 436 32.87 12.73 11.62
C SER A 436 33.03 11.29 11.12
N GLN A 437 33.54 11.12 9.88
CA GLN A 437 33.73 9.78 9.31
C GLN A 437 34.57 8.84 10.18
N GLY A 438 35.56 9.37 10.88
CA GLY A 438 36.38 8.58 11.82
C GLY A 438 35.65 8.13 13.08
N GLN A 439 34.54 8.78 13.42
CA GLN A 439 33.69 8.41 14.56
C GLN A 439 32.55 7.46 14.16
N ARG A 440 32.26 7.32 12.87
CA ARG A 440 31.23 6.41 12.35
C ARG A 440 31.76 4.98 12.35
N THR A 441 31.60 4.29 13.45
CA THR A 441 31.93 2.87 13.63
C THR A 441 30.68 2.15 14.11
N TRP A 442 30.60 0.84 13.86
CA TRP A 442 29.45 0.07 14.33
C TRP A 442 29.21 0.24 15.84
N VAL A 443 30.28 0.24 16.65
CA VAL A 443 30.20 0.45 18.09
C VAL A 443 29.59 1.82 18.41
N ASN A 444 30.11 2.88 17.81
CA ASN A 444 29.60 4.22 18.05
C ASN A 444 28.15 4.37 17.60
N ASP A 445 27.84 3.90 16.39
CA ASP A 445 26.53 4.07 15.79
C ASP A 445 25.44 3.27 16.51
N HIS A 446 25.79 2.13 17.12
CA HIS A 446 24.78 1.23 17.69
C HIS A 446 24.86 1.02 19.21
N THR A 447 25.99 1.39 19.88
CA THR A 447 26.14 1.16 21.32
C THR A 447 26.50 2.40 22.13
N VAL A 448 26.97 3.47 21.47
CA VAL A 448 27.36 4.72 22.14
C VAL A 448 26.34 5.83 21.88
N TYR A 449 26.11 6.19 20.62
CA TYR A 449 25.15 7.24 20.24
C TYR A 449 23.76 6.64 20.02
N THR A 450 23.14 6.18 21.11
CA THR A 450 21.90 5.38 21.09
C THR A 450 20.63 6.20 21.27
N HIS A 451 20.72 7.44 21.80
CA HIS A 451 19.56 8.24 22.17
C HIS A 451 19.84 9.74 22.10
N GLY A 452 18.78 10.52 21.91
CA GLY A 452 18.75 11.95 22.11
C GLY A 452 18.60 12.30 23.59
N PHE A 453 18.70 13.61 23.93
CA PHE A 453 18.65 14.03 25.32
C PHE A 453 17.93 15.36 25.54
N GLY A 454 16.88 15.35 26.34
CA GLY A 454 16.20 16.51 26.85
C GLY A 454 15.24 17.18 25.87
N ALA A 455 14.39 18.03 26.42
CA ALA A 455 13.47 18.87 25.67
C ALA A 455 13.90 20.34 25.76
N VAL A 456 13.48 21.10 24.77
CA VAL A 456 13.60 22.57 24.74
C VAL A 456 12.21 23.15 24.54
N ALA A 457 11.79 24.04 25.45
CA ALA A 457 10.49 24.68 25.39
C ALA A 457 10.61 26.18 25.64
N ALA A 458 9.96 26.96 24.77
CA ALA A 458 9.90 28.40 24.84
C ALA A 458 8.44 28.89 24.89
N PHE A 459 8.20 30.03 25.54
CA PHE A 459 6.91 30.68 25.46
C PHE A 459 6.60 31.10 24.03
N GLY A 460 5.45 30.69 23.50
CA GLY A 460 5.04 31.02 22.14
C GLY A 460 4.79 32.53 21.93
N ASN A 461 4.42 33.24 22.98
CA ASN A 461 4.02 34.65 22.97
C ASN A 461 5.01 35.60 23.67
N LYS A 462 6.22 35.14 24.03
CA LYS A 462 7.24 35.95 24.72
C LYS A 462 8.58 35.77 24.06
N VAL A 463 9.34 36.87 24.03
CA VAL A 463 10.74 36.90 23.63
C VAL A 463 11.58 37.59 24.69
N THR A 464 12.88 37.34 24.69
CA THR A 464 13.83 38.10 25.53
C THR A 464 14.00 39.55 25.01
N PRO A 465 14.58 40.46 25.78
CA PRO A 465 14.85 41.81 25.31
C PRO A 465 15.69 41.89 24.02
N ASP A 466 16.50 40.87 23.79
CA ASP A 466 17.35 40.77 22.58
C ASP A 466 16.61 40.10 21.41
N GLY A 467 15.29 39.84 21.53
CA GLY A 467 14.49 39.24 20.46
C GLY A 467 14.65 37.71 20.33
N LEU A 468 15.35 37.06 21.24
CA LEU A 468 15.53 35.62 21.26
C LEU A 468 14.33 34.90 21.92
N PRO A 469 14.13 33.57 21.66
CA PRO A 469 13.09 32.81 22.33
C PRO A 469 13.22 32.84 23.85
N ALA A 470 12.13 33.11 24.55
CA ALA A 470 12.09 33.07 25.99
C ALA A 470 11.89 31.62 26.47
N TYR A 471 12.97 30.91 26.67
CA TYR A 471 12.95 29.52 27.10
C TYR A 471 12.49 29.38 28.55
N TRP A 472 11.67 28.40 28.82
CA TRP A 472 11.33 27.95 30.18
C TRP A 472 11.80 26.52 30.47
N GLU A 473 12.26 25.78 29.43
CA GLU A 473 13.01 24.54 29.52
C GLU A 473 14.12 24.57 28.47
N HIS A 474 15.39 24.34 28.86
CA HIS A 474 16.54 24.51 27.98
C HIS A 474 17.80 23.80 28.50
N SER A 475 18.91 23.94 27.77
CA SER A 475 20.25 23.45 28.12
C SER A 475 20.42 21.92 28.07
N ILE A 476 21.63 21.48 28.33
CA ILE A 476 21.99 20.08 28.52
C ILE A 476 23.04 19.98 29.66
N PRO A 477 22.80 19.23 30.74
CA PRO A 477 21.53 18.59 31.05
C PRO A 477 20.39 19.61 31.16
N SER A 478 19.16 19.14 30.97
CA SER A 478 17.96 20.00 30.96
C SER A 478 17.79 20.79 32.24
N ARG A 479 17.44 22.07 32.10
CA ARG A 479 17.19 23.01 33.20
C ARG A 479 15.94 23.83 32.86
N GLY A 480 15.01 23.88 33.78
CA GLY A 480 13.82 24.68 33.55
C GLY A 480 12.70 24.36 34.53
N LYS A 481 11.46 24.48 34.03
CA LYS A 481 10.24 24.39 34.83
C LYS A 481 9.38 23.17 34.48
N MET A 482 9.89 22.23 33.68
CA MET A 482 9.16 21.03 33.30
C MET A 482 9.04 20.02 34.46
N GLY A 483 9.88 20.14 35.47
CA GLY A 483 9.95 19.19 36.58
C GLY A 483 10.80 17.97 36.24
N ASP A 484 10.65 16.90 37.03
CA ASP A 484 11.37 15.67 36.79
C ASP A 484 10.72 14.87 35.66
N TYR A 485 11.48 14.55 34.64
CA TYR A 485 11.09 13.69 33.52
C TYR A 485 12.28 12.85 33.04
N GLU A 486 12.02 11.75 32.33
CA GLU A 486 13.08 10.97 31.70
C GLU A 486 13.57 11.71 30.43
N PRO A 487 14.81 12.22 30.41
CA PRO A 487 15.28 13.06 29.31
C PRO A 487 15.80 12.26 28.11
N ARG A 488 16.01 10.95 28.24
CA ARG A 488 16.61 10.11 27.20
C ARG A 488 15.60 9.69 26.17
N ILE A 489 15.90 9.95 24.90
CA ILE A 489 14.99 9.74 23.78
C ILE A 489 15.55 8.63 22.91
N TYR A 490 15.13 7.40 23.17
CA TYR A 490 15.57 6.21 22.45
C TYR A 490 14.78 5.93 21.18
N PHE A 491 13.57 6.46 21.06
CA PHE A 491 12.69 6.30 19.91
C PHE A 491 12.27 7.65 19.38
N SER A 492 12.66 7.95 18.15
CA SER A 492 12.31 9.16 17.42
C SER A 492 12.45 8.93 15.93
N PRO A 493 11.93 9.82 15.07
CA PRO A 493 12.13 9.74 13.62
C PRO A 493 13.60 9.78 13.18
N GLN A 494 14.51 10.23 14.05
CA GLN A 494 15.96 10.30 13.79
C GLN A 494 16.75 9.17 14.46
N SER A 495 16.08 8.25 15.15
CA SER A 495 16.73 7.11 15.80
C SER A 495 17.50 6.25 14.80
N PRO A 496 18.64 5.65 15.19
CA PRO A 496 19.34 4.68 14.35
C PRO A 496 18.45 3.52 13.94
N GLN A 497 18.80 2.83 12.84
CA GLN A 497 18.08 1.63 12.39
C GLN A 497 17.88 0.62 13.52
N TYR A 498 18.85 0.51 14.42
CA TYR A 498 18.74 -0.18 15.70
C TYR A 498 19.80 0.34 16.67
N SER A 499 19.52 0.22 17.97
CA SER A 499 20.47 0.48 19.04
C SER A 499 20.60 -0.76 19.92
N VAL A 500 21.81 -1.06 20.35
CA VAL A 500 22.09 -2.11 21.33
C VAL A 500 22.36 -1.44 22.66
N VAL A 501 21.50 -1.66 23.61
CA VAL A 501 21.51 -1.00 24.93
C VAL A 501 21.54 -2.02 26.07
N GLY A 502 21.87 -1.56 27.25
CA GLY A 502 21.89 -2.39 28.46
C GLY A 502 23.15 -3.23 28.61
N ALA A 503 23.59 -3.36 29.85
CA ALA A 503 24.78 -4.11 30.27
C ALA A 503 24.55 -4.80 31.61
N PRO A 504 25.36 -5.82 31.97
CA PRO A 504 25.34 -6.44 33.31
C PRO A 504 25.56 -5.41 34.41
N LYS A 505 24.94 -5.63 35.57
CA LYS A 505 25.10 -4.76 36.73
C LYS A 505 26.57 -4.68 37.13
N GLY A 506 27.11 -3.46 37.26
CA GLY A 506 28.49 -3.20 37.58
C GLY A 506 29.45 -3.08 36.41
N SER A 507 28.94 -3.22 35.15
CA SER A 507 29.72 -2.87 33.97
C SER A 507 29.89 -1.36 33.85
N ALA A 508 30.97 -0.91 33.19
CA ALA A 508 31.15 0.49 32.86
C ALA A 508 30.06 0.95 31.90
N PRO A 509 29.41 2.10 32.13
CA PRO A 509 28.42 2.63 31.22
C PRO A 509 29.03 2.98 29.84
N GLN A 510 28.37 2.59 28.77
CA GLN A 510 28.89 2.75 27.40
C GLN A 510 28.11 3.78 26.60
N GLU A 511 26.82 3.92 26.86
CA GLU A 511 25.93 4.85 26.12
C GLU A 511 26.31 6.28 26.49
N LEU A 512 26.48 7.14 25.50
CA LEU A 512 26.67 8.57 25.74
C LEU A 512 25.35 9.15 26.26
N ASP A 513 25.34 9.66 27.48
CA ASP A 513 24.17 10.31 28.05
C ASP A 513 24.07 11.77 27.61
N TYR A 514 25.03 12.57 28.01
CA TYR A 514 25.14 13.97 27.55
C TYR A 514 26.59 14.49 27.67
N PRO A 515 26.96 15.55 26.92
CA PRO A 515 28.28 16.16 27.06
C PRO A 515 28.36 16.96 28.37
N ASP A 516 29.45 16.80 29.10
CA ASP A 516 29.78 17.61 30.29
C ASP A 516 31.25 17.98 30.27
N ASP A 517 31.52 19.26 30.03
CA ASP A 517 32.88 19.77 29.95
C ASP A 517 33.61 19.76 31.30
N ASN A 518 32.90 19.52 32.41
CA ASN A 518 33.51 19.34 33.76
C ASN A 518 33.82 17.87 34.07
N ALA A 519 33.30 16.93 33.28
CA ALA A 519 33.63 15.52 33.46
C ALA A 519 35.03 15.21 32.92
N GLU A 520 35.76 14.30 33.54
CA GLU A 520 37.11 13.91 33.14
C GLU A 520 37.19 13.42 31.68
N SER A 521 36.13 12.74 31.21
CA SER A 521 35.98 12.27 29.82
C SER A 521 35.32 13.29 28.87
N GLY A 522 34.94 14.47 29.38
CA GLY A 522 34.16 15.47 28.61
C GLY A 522 32.70 15.05 28.35
N GLN A 523 32.23 13.97 28.99
CA GLN A 523 30.89 13.45 28.82
C GLN A 523 30.45 12.63 30.03
N VAL A 524 29.14 12.49 30.20
CA VAL A 524 28.51 11.54 31.11
C VAL A 524 28.01 10.35 30.31
N ASN A 525 28.24 9.15 30.81
CA ASN A 525 27.77 7.92 30.22
C ASN A 525 26.65 7.29 31.04
N ASN A 526 25.77 6.56 30.37
CA ASN A 526 24.64 5.85 30.95
C ASN A 526 24.66 4.36 30.61
N THR A 527 23.86 3.62 31.31
CA THR A 527 23.46 2.26 30.97
C THR A 527 21.93 2.21 30.98
N PHE A 528 21.30 1.82 29.89
CA PHE A 528 19.87 1.69 29.80
C PHE A 528 19.28 0.87 30.95
N GLN A 529 18.32 1.44 31.65
CA GLN A 529 17.62 0.83 32.79
C GLN A 529 16.16 0.47 32.46
N GLY A 530 15.71 0.80 31.25
CA GLY A 530 14.34 0.53 30.81
C GLY A 530 14.10 -0.96 30.55
N ASN A 531 12.85 -1.28 30.27
CA ASN A 531 12.40 -2.62 29.91
C ASN A 531 12.01 -2.71 28.43
N GLY A 532 12.41 -1.74 27.60
CA GLY A 532 12.14 -1.71 26.17
C GLY A 532 13.09 -2.60 25.39
N GLY A 533 12.60 -3.14 24.28
CA GLY A 533 13.37 -3.95 23.34
C GLY A 533 13.53 -5.43 23.72
N PRO A 534 13.54 -6.32 22.73
CA PRO A 534 13.83 -7.73 22.92
C PRO A 534 15.27 -7.98 23.38
N SER A 535 15.46 -9.04 24.18
CA SER A 535 16.80 -9.42 24.67
C SER A 535 17.65 -10.06 23.57
N LEU A 536 18.90 -9.65 23.47
CA LEU A 536 19.96 -10.26 22.67
C LEU A 536 20.75 -11.33 23.46
N GLY A 537 20.46 -11.54 24.73
CA GLY A 537 21.27 -12.32 25.68
C GLY A 537 21.43 -13.80 25.37
N ASN A 538 20.77 -14.36 24.37
CA ASN A 538 20.96 -15.74 23.95
C ASN A 538 21.46 -15.83 22.51
N PHE A 539 22.19 -16.91 22.21
CA PHE A 539 22.78 -17.15 20.89
C PHE A 539 21.77 -17.03 19.74
N TRP A 540 20.57 -17.61 19.89
CA TRP A 540 19.59 -17.63 18.81
C TRP A 540 19.01 -16.24 18.51
N ASN A 541 18.69 -15.47 19.53
CA ASN A 541 18.23 -14.10 19.33
C ASN A 541 19.31 -13.25 18.66
N LYS A 542 20.53 -13.31 19.18
CA LYS A 542 21.69 -12.61 18.61
C LYS A 542 21.89 -12.96 17.13
N PHE A 543 21.85 -14.26 16.81
CA PHE A 543 21.97 -14.77 15.43
C PHE A 543 20.82 -14.28 14.53
N LEU A 544 19.57 -14.39 14.98
CA LEU A 544 18.41 -13.99 14.18
C LEU A 544 18.35 -12.48 13.93
N TYR A 545 18.69 -11.67 14.94
CA TYR A 545 18.80 -10.22 14.77
C TYR A 545 19.96 -9.83 13.86
N ALA A 546 21.11 -10.49 13.97
CA ALA A 546 22.22 -10.28 13.06
C ALA A 546 21.85 -10.59 11.59
N LEU A 547 21.06 -11.64 11.36
CA LEU A 547 20.52 -11.94 10.03
C LEU A 547 19.48 -10.90 9.57
N ARG A 548 18.59 -10.44 10.47
CA ARG A 548 17.59 -9.42 10.14
C ARG A 548 18.24 -8.12 9.70
N PHE A 549 19.24 -7.65 10.44
CA PHE A 549 19.94 -6.40 10.17
C PHE A 549 21.17 -6.55 9.27
N GLN A 550 21.46 -7.77 8.81
CA GLN A 550 22.62 -8.10 7.95
C GLN A 550 23.94 -7.58 8.54
N SER A 551 24.07 -7.65 9.88
CA SER A 551 25.20 -7.12 10.61
C SER A 551 26.04 -8.25 11.23
N THR A 552 27.27 -8.43 10.73
CA THR A 552 28.25 -9.37 11.31
C THR A 552 28.73 -8.89 12.66
N ASP A 553 28.87 -7.57 12.83
CA ASP A 553 29.33 -6.97 14.09
C ASP A 553 28.33 -7.20 15.22
N LEU A 554 27.02 -7.14 14.94
CA LEU A 554 25.99 -7.50 15.91
C LEU A 554 26.17 -8.92 16.46
N PHE A 555 26.64 -9.86 15.62
CA PHE A 555 26.85 -11.25 16.05
C PHE A 555 28.16 -11.47 16.77
N PHE A 556 29.27 -10.88 16.28
CA PHE A 556 30.61 -11.17 16.77
C PHE A 556 31.14 -10.18 17.83
N SER A 557 30.51 -9.02 17.99
CA SER A 557 30.97 -8.01 18.94
C SER A 557 30.83 -8.46 20.40
N ASP A 558 31.87 -8.20 21.18
CA ASP A 558 31.89 -8.39 22.64
C ASP A 558 31.05 -7.32 23.39
N GLN A 559 30.65 -6.25 22.68
CA GLN A 559 29.76 -5.24 23.24
C GLN A 559 28.33 -5.78 23.43
N VAL A 560 27.96 -6.84 22.73
CA VAL A 560 26.66 -7.50 22.87
C VAL A 560 26.75 -8.62 23.88
N ASN A 561 26.23 -8.37 25.07
CA ASN A 561 26.30 -9.25 26.24
C ASN A 561 24.93 -9.88 26.57
N GLU A 562 24.90 -10.70 27.63
CA GLU A 562 23.70 -11.44 28.06
C GLU A 562 22.53 -10.55 28.55
N LYS A 563 22.81 -9.29 28.89
CA LYS A 563 21.80 -8.30 29.33
C LYS A 563 21.46 -7.28 28.24
N SER A 564 22.15 -7.35 27.11
CA SER A 564 21.84 -6.45 25.99
C SER A 564 20.44 -6.65 25.46
N GLN A 565 19.82 -5.53 25.15
CA GLN A 565 18.51 -5.40 24.49
C GLN A 565 18.70 -4.67 23.17
N ILE A 566 17.86 -4.96 22.20
CA ILE A 566 17.88 -4.27 20.92
C ILE A 566 16.65 -3.40 20.79
N LEU A 567 16.88 -2.09 20.53
CA LEU A 567 15.84 -1.12 20.25
C LEU A 567 15.84 -0.84 18.75
N TYR A 568 14.70 -0.89 18.12
CA TYR A 568 14.51 -0.55 16.70
C TYR A 568 13.05 -0.15 16.47
N ASP A 569 12.79 0.61 15.42
CA ASP A 569 11.46 1.07 15.04
C ASP A 569 10.99 0.41 13.72
#